data_737421ab40684aa8062dcd9f1e0efde3
#
_entry.id   737421ab40684aa8062dcd9f1e0efde3
#
_cell.length_a   1.000
_cell.length_b   1.000
_cell.length_c   1.000
_cell.angle_alpha   90.00
_cell.angle_beta   90.00
_cell.angle_gamma   90.00
#
_symmetry.space_group_name_H-M   'P 1'
#
loop_
_entity.id
_entity.type
_entity.pdbx_description
1 polymer ?
#
loop_
_entity_poly.entity_id
_entity_poly.type
_entity_poly.pdbx_seq_one_letter_code
_entity_poly.pdbx_strand_id
1 'polypeptide(L)'
;IFAGLFVMSGNPNWRMNFSNFAPMGIGGVVAAMGLTFIAFEGYEVIVQTGEEVKNPKRNIPRAIFISLGAVVVLYCLIAFVSIGAISPAGIASWMYIGKSGELGIMKAAEILVPYGAFIVLGGGLISTLAALNATTFSSARVAFAMGRNYNMPYQLSAIHKKNKTPYVAILISGIIMAIMAYGLPLGQIAIAAGVIFLLLFTQVNMAVITIRRIYGDKLDYGFKTPFFPVIPIIGIFLKLGLAIFLLFTQPLSWAITVVWVAIGFFVCRLYTFRKEIDHYAPIVTSEGDLERKDYRILIPYTPEDPDRLLKYAIRVAKENFGEINILRVITVPKQTPLSAGSGYAE
;
A
#
# COMPACT_ATOMS: atom_id res chain seq x y z
N ILE A 1 -27.73 8.72 -6.46
CA ILE A 1 -27.76 8.31 -7.89
C ILE A 1 -29.23 8.21 -8.36
N PHE A 2 -30.08 7.34 -7.82
CA PHE A 2 -31.44 7.10 -8.29
C PHE A 2 -32.28 8.36 -8.30
N ALA A 3 -32.30 9.15 -7.22
CA ALA A 3 -33.06 10.40 -7.14
C ALA A 3 -32.61 11.40 -8.22
N GLY A 4 -31.31 11.52 -8.45
CA GLY A 4 -30.79 12.43 -9.48
C GLY A 4 -31.12 11.96 -10.90
N LEU A 5 -31.07 10.65 -11.19
CA LEU A 5 -31.53 10.10 -12.46
C LEU A 5 -33.01 10.37 -12.69
N PHE A 6 -33.84 10.26 -11.64
CA PHE A 6 -35.27 10.59 -11.71
C PHE A 6 -35.50 12.08 -12.01
N VAL A 7 -34.76 12.99 -11.33
CA VAL A 7 -34.85 14.43 -11.60
C VAL A 7 -34.37 14.76 -13.02
N MET A 8 -33.31 14.13 -13.50
CA MET A 8 -32.83 14.31 -14.88
C MET A 8 -33.86 13.85 -15.92
N SER A 9 -34.56 12.74 -15.66
CA SER A 9 -35.60 12.25 -16.58
C SER A 9 -36.77 13.22 -16.72
N GLY A 10 -37.07 14.02 -15.70
CA GLY A 10 -38.11 15.06 -15.71
C GLY A 10 -37.66 16.43 -16.25
N ASN A 11 -36.37 16.66 -16.43
CA ASN A 11 -35.82 17.93 -16.90
C ASN A 11 -35.23 17.78 -18.31
N PRO A 12 -35.87 18.26 -19.39
CA PRO A 12 -35.36 18.13 -20.76
C PRO A 12 -34.05 18.88 -20.99
N ASN A 13 -33.71 19.86 -20.16
CA ASN A 13 -32.55 20.72 -20.32
C ASN A 13 -31.29 20.18 -19.60
N TRP A 14 -31.35 19.02 -18.97
CA TRP A 14 -30.18 18.46 -18.24
C TRP A 14 -28.90 18.34 -19.10
N ARG A 15 -29.07 18.14 -20.44
CA ARG A 15 -27.93 18.05 -21.39
C ARG A 15 -27.16 19.35 -21.50
N MET A 16 -27.78 20.50 -21.24
CA MET A 16 -27.12 21.82 -21.30
C MET A 16 -26.03 21.95 -20.21
N ASN A 17 -26.16 21.25 -19.09
CA ASN A 17 -25.18 21.23 -18.03
C ASN A 17 -23.82 20.60 -18.48
N PHE A 18 -23.83 19.81 -19.57
CA PHE A 18 -22.66 19.18 -20.18
C PHE A 18 -22.18 19.89 -21.46
N SER A 19 -22.78 21.02 -21.85
CA SER A 19 -22.41 21.75 -23.08
C SER A 19 -20.95 22.19 -23.10
N ASN A 20 -20.38 22.49 -21.94
CA ASN A 20 -18.96 22.76 -21.78
C ASN A 20 -18.35 21.63 -20.94
N PHE A 21 -17.79 20.61 -21.61
CA PHE A 21 -17.23 19.43 -20.98
C PHE A 21 -15.92 19.71 -20.20
N ALA A 22 -15.12 20.65 -20.68
CA ALA A 22 -13.84 21.00 -20.08
C ALA A 22 -13.71 22.52 -19.87
N PRO A 23 -14.49 23.09 -18.93
CA PRO A 23 -14.54 24.56 -18.75
C PRO A 23 -13.21 25.18 -18.36
N MET A 24 -12.30 24.44 -17.76
CA MET A 24 -10.94 24.87 -17.39
C MET A 24 -9.86 24.31 -18.34
N GLY A 25 -10.27 23.79 -19.50
CA GLY A 25 -9.37 23.20 -20.48
C GLY A 25 -8.70 21.88 -20.01
N ILE A 26 -7.77 21.38 -20.81
CA ILE A 26 -7.05 20.12 -20.53
C ILE A 26 -6.25 20.21 -19.21
N GLY A 27 -5.66 21.36 -18.90
CA GLY A 27 -4.95 21.57 -17.64
C GLY A 27 -5.83 21.35 -16.42
N GLY A 28 -7.09 21.79 -16.45
CA GLY A 28 -8.07 21.55 -15.40
C GLY A 28 -8.42 20.06 -15.26
N VAL A 29 -8.51 19.33 -16.37
CA VAL A 29 -8.75 17.86 -16.34
C VAL A 29 -7.57 17.14 -15.70
N VAL A 30 -6.33 17.46 -16.06
CA VAL A 30 -5.14 16.84 -15.47
C VAL A 30 -5.00 17.19 -13.98
N ALA A 31 -5.31 18.43 -13.59
CA ALA A 31 -5.33 18.81 -12.17
C ALA A 31 -6.38 18.00 -11.38
N ALA A 32 -7.58 17.83 -11.94
CA ALA A 32 -8.62 17.00 -11.35
C ALA A 32 -8.19 15.52 -11.25
N MET A 33 -7.48 14.97 -12.25
CA MET A 33 -6.92 13.63 -12.18
C MET A 33 -5.94 13.49 -10.99
N GLY A 34 -5.11 14.49 -10.73
CA GLY A 34 -4.20 14.49 -9.59
C GLY A 34 -4.92 14.48 -8.24
N LEU A 35 -6.00 15.27 -8.11
CA LEU A 35 -6.81 15.30 -6.88
C LEU A 35 -7.65 14.04 -6.71
N THR A 36 -8.24 13.53 -7.78
CA THR A 36 -9.10 12.33 -7.72
C THR A 36 -8.29 11.03 -7.62
N PHE A 37 -6.99 11.06 -7.92
CA PHE A 37 -6.14 9.88 -7.82
C PHE A 37 -6.22 9.23 -6.45
N ILE A 38 -6.17 10.03 -5.37
CA ILE A 38 -6.28 9.51 -4.00
C ILE A 38 -7.63 8.86 -3.71
N ALA A 39 -8.71 9.29 -4.39
CA ALA A 39 -10.04 8.73 -4.20
C ALA A 39 -10.18 7.28 -4.72
N PHE A 40 -9.25 6.84 -5.56
CA PHE A 40 -9.17 5.45 -6.05
C PHE A 40 -8.23 4.58 -5.20
N GLU A 41 -7.48 5.16 -4.26
CA GLU A 41 -6.65 4.42 -3.33
C GLU A 41 -7.50 3.63 -2.33
N GLY A 42 -6.92 2.57 -1.77
CA GLY A 42 -7.60 1.66 -0.86
C GLY A 42 -7.55 0.20 -1.31
N TYR A 43 -7.33 -0.07 -2.60
CA TYR A 43 -7.13 -1.44 -3.09
C TYR A 43 -5.82 -2.08 -2.58
N GLU A 44 -4.85 -1.26 -2.17
CA GLU A 44 -3.61 -1.71 -1.54
C GLU A 44 -3.86 -2.37 -0.18
N VAL A 45 -4.93 -1.98 0.54
CA VAL A 45 -5.34 -2.64 1.80
C VAL A 45 -5.62 -4.12 1.56
N ILE A 46 -6.21 -4.48 0.40
CA ILE A 46 -6.45 -5.87 0.00
C ILE A 46 -5.13 -6.66 -0.10
N VAL A 47 -4.08 -6.02 -0.62
CA VAL A 47 -2.74 -6.64 -0.75
C VAL A 47 -2.08 -6.78 0.61
N GLN A 48 -2.19 -5.77 1.47
CA GLN A 48 -1.61 -5.75 2.81
C GLN A 48 -2.23 -6.80 3.76
N THR A 49 -3.46 -7.23 3.48
CA THR A 49 -4.13 -8.32 4.19
C THR A 49 -3.88 -9.70 3.57
N GLY A 50 -2.96 -9.80 2.61
CA GLY A 50 -2.71 -11.01 1.81
C GLY A 50 -2.40 -12.27 2.60
N GLU A 51 -1.79 -12.15 3.79
CA GLU A 51 -1.51 -13.28 4.70
C GLU A 51 -2.80 -13.93 5.26
N GLU A 52 -3.91 -13.19 5.29
CA GLU A 52 -5.21 -13.67 5.82
C GLU A 52 -6.16 -14.15 4.72
N VAL A 53 -5.82 -13.90 3.45
CA VAL A 53 -6.67 -14.22 2.30
C VAL A 53 -6.48 -15.68 1.88
N LYS A 54 -7.59 -16.42 1.77
CA LYS A 54 -7.56 -17.77 1.18
C LYS A 54 -7.25 -17.70 -0.32
N ASN A 55 -6.31 -18.53 -0.79
CA ASN A 55 -5.86 -18.56 -2.19
C ASN A 55 -5.47 -17.17 -2.73
N PRO A 56 -4.49 -16.47 -2.11
CA PRO A 56 -4.19 -15.07 -2.38
C PRO A 56 -3.82 -14.82 -3.85
N LYS A 57 -3.08 -15.73 -4.50
CA LYS A 57 -2.68 -15.63 -5.91
C LYS A 57 -3.86 -15.46 -6.87
N ARG A 58 -5.03 -16.01 -6.52
CA ARG A 58 -6.25 -15.94 -7.36
C ARG A 58 -7.21 -14.86 -6.88
N ASN A 59 -7.41 -14.76 -5.57
CA ASN A 59 -8.47 -13.92 -5.00
C ASN A 59 -8.07 -12.45 -4.93
N ILE A 60 -6.80 -12.13 -4.62
CA ILE A 60 -6.34 -10.73 -4.56
C ILE A 60 -6.47 -10.02 -5.91
N PRO A 61 -5.95 -10.53 -7.04
CA PRO A 61 -6.13 -9.86 -8.33
C PRO A 61 -7.60 -9.66 -8.71
N ARG A 62 -8.44 -10.68 -8.47
CA ARG A 62 -9.88 -10.58 -8.76
C ARG A 62 -10.58 -9.53 -7.90
N ALA A 63 -10.29 -9.51 -6.60
CA ALA A 63 -10.85 -8.51 -5.69
C ALA A 63 -10.48 -7.09 -6.12
N ILE A 64 -9.21 -6.86 -6.50
CA ILE A 64 -8.75 -5.55 -6.99
C ILE A 64 -9.50 -5.15 -8.26
N PHE A 65 -9.58 -6.00 -9.28
CA PHE A 65 -10.26 -5.65 -10.53
C PHE A 65 -11.75 -5.41 -10.35
N ILE A 66 -12.43 -6.24 -9.56
CA ILE A 66 -13.87 -6.09 -9.31
C ILE A 66 -14.15 -4.82 -8.51
N SER A 67 -13.39 -4.57 -7.43
CA SER A 67 -13.57 -3.38 -6.60
C SER A 67 -13.27 -2.10 -7.37
N LEU A 68 -12.17 -2.06 -8.12
CA LEU A 68 -11.82 -0.90 -8.93
C LEU A 68 -12.86 -0.62 -10.02
N GLY A 69 -13.30 -1.66 -10.74
CA GLY A 69 -14.37 -1.53 -11.74
C GLY A 69 -15.67 -0.99 -11.15
N ALA A 70 -16.11 -1.51 -10.00
CA ALA A 70 -17.30 -1.04 -9.30
C ALA A 70 -17.16 0.42 -8.85
N VAL A 71 -16.01 0.80 -8.29
CA VAL A 71 -15.74 2.18 -7.84
C VAL A 71 -15.73 3.16 -9.01
N VAL A 72 -15.08 2.82 -10.14
CA VAL A 72 -15.08 3.65 -11.35
C VAL A 72 -16.51 3.92 -11.82
N VAL A 73 -17.33 2.88 -11.94
CA VAL A 73 -18.72 3.03 -12.37
C VAL A 73 -19.53 3.91 -11.40
N LEU A 74 -19.39 3.68 -10.09
CA LEU A 74 -20.09 4.47 -9.08
C LEU A 74 -19.66 5.94 -9.10
N TYR A 75 -18.35 6.22 -9.19
CA TYR A 75 -17.85 7.60 -9.23
C TYR A 75 -18.29 8.34 -10.49
N CYS A 76 -18.24 7.68 -11.65
CA CYS A 76 -18.73 8.26 -12.90
C CYS A 76 -20.23 8.55 -12.82
N LEU A 77 -21.04 7.65 -12.25
CA LEU A 77 -22.48 7.86 -12.07
C LEU A 77 -22.77 9.00 -11.09
N ILE A 78 -22.05 9.09 -9.97
CA ILE A 78 -22.21 10.18 -9.01
C ILE A 78 -21.85 11.52 -9.66
N ALA A 79 -20.73 11.61 -10.35
CA ALA A 79 -20.31 12.82 -11.05
C ALA A 79 -21.32 13.23 -12.14
N PHE A 80 -21.77 12.27 -12.94
CA PHE A 80 -22.77 12.49 -14.00
C PHE A 80 -24.09 13.02 -13.43
N VAL A 81 -24.59 12.37 -12.39
CA VAL A 81 -25.85 12.76 -11.75
C VAL A 81 -25.73 14.11 -11.04
N SER A 82 -24.63 14.34 -10.34
CA SER A 82 -24.40 15.60 -9.61
C SER A 82 -24.35 16.80 -10.55
N ILE A 83 -23.75 16.66 -11.72
CA ILE A 83 -23.69 17.73 -12.72
C ILE A 83 -25.02 17.84 -13.48
N GLY A 84 -25.60 16.70 -13.90
CA GLY A 84 -26.77 16.67 -14.78
C GLY A 84 -28.10 17.07 -14.10
N ALA A 85 -28.28 16.64 -12.84
CA ALA A 85 -29.53 16.82 -12.13
C ALA A 85 -29.69 18.19 -11.46
N ILE A 86 -28.59 18.92 -11.24
CA ILE A 86 -28.61 20.19 -10.54
C ILE A 86 -28.53 21.32 -11.56
N SER A 87 -29.47 22.24 -11.49
CA SER A 87 -29.51 23.45 -12.33
C SER A 87 -29.79 24.66 -11.44
N PRO A 88 -28.80 25.13 -10.66
CA PRO A 88 -28.97 26.30 -9.81
C PRO A 88 -29.12 27.55 -10.70
N ALA A 89 -30.05 28.44 -10.33
CA ALA A 89 -30.34 29.63 -11.11
C ALA A 89 -29.10 30.52 -11.31
N GLY A 90 -28.75 30.73 -12.58
CA GLY A 90 -27.67 31.65 -12.97
C GLY A 90 -26.21 31.15 -12.77
N ILE A 91 -25.98 29.94 -12.33
CA ILE A 91 -24.63 29.38 -12.09
C ILE A 91 -24.56 27.98 -12.70
N ALA A 92 -23.45 27.67 -13.38
CA ALA A 92 -23.22 26.32 -13.90
C ALA A 92 -23.09 25.29 -12.75
N SER A 93 -23.65 24.10 -12.94
CA SER A 93 -23.70 23.02 -11.91
C SER A 93 -22.33 22.69 -11.36
N TRP A 94 -21.32 22.55 -12.21
CA TRP A 94 -19.95 22.26 -11.81
C TRP A 94 -19.32 23.38 -10.95
N MET A 95 -19.67 24.64 -11.24
CA MET A 95 -19.17 25.80 -10.47
C MET A 95 -19.88 25.87 -9.10
N TYR A 96 -21.16 25.57 -9.03
CA TYR A 96 -21.91 25.52 -7.77
C TYR A 96 -21.33 24.46 -6.83
N ILE A 97 -21.12 23.24 -7.33
CA ILE A 97 -20.54 22.14 -6.57
C ILE A 97 -19.09 22.47 -6.16
N GLY A 98 -18.28 23.00 -7.08
CA GLY A 98 -16.89 23.37 -6.82
C GLY A 98 -16.72 24.48 -5.77
N LYS A 99 -17.56 25.52 -5.81
CA LYS A 99 -17.59 26.57 -4.76
C LYS A 99 -18.01 26.05 -3.39
N SER A 100 -18.76 24.96 -3.35
CA SER A 100 -19.21 24.33 -2.10
C SER A 100 -18.13 23.45 -1.46
N GLY A 101 -16.99 23.21 -2.15
CA GLY A 101 -15.86 22.44 -1.66
C GLY A 101 -16.28 21.03 -1.18
N GLU A 102 -15.85 20.67 0.01
CA GLU A 102 -16.12 19.36 0.62
C GLU A 102 -17.60 19.06 0.86
N LEU A 103 -18.43 20.10 0.96
CA LEU A 103 -19.87 19.98 1.13
C LEU A 103 -20.64 19.89 -0.19
N GLY A 104 -19.96 19.87 -1.33
CA GLY A 104 -20.56 19.92 -2.66
C GLY A 104 -21.62 18.83 -2.91
N ILE A 105 -21.32 17.59 -2.56
CA ILE A 105 -22.24 16.45 -2.72
C ILE A 105 -23.43 16.56 -1.73
N MET A 106 -23.20 17.05 -0.53
CA MET A 106 -24.25 17.26 0.47
C MET A 106 -25.25 18.32 -0.02
N LYS A 107 -24.76 19.47 -0.52
CA LYS A 107 -25.61 20.52 -1.12
C LYS A 107 -26.31 20.06 -2.40
N ALA A 108 -25.65 19.24 -3.19
CA ALA A 108 -26.27 18.58 -4.33
C ALA A 108 -27.47 17.71 -3.90
N ALA A 109 -27.28 16.92 -2.88
CA ALA A 109 -28.34 16.05 -2.34
C ALA A 109 -29.50 16.83 -1.71
N GLU A 110 -29.24 17.98 -1.09
CA GLU A 110 -30.23 18.88 -0.53
C GLU A 110 -31.21 19.40 -1.60
N ILE A 111 -30.70 19.71 -2.79
CA ILE A 111 -31.50 20.14 -3.92
C ILE A 111 -32.33 18.98 -4.50
N LEU A 112 -31.81 17.76 -4.48
CA LEU A 112 -32.37 16.61 -5.17
C LEU A 112 -33.46 15.89 -4.36
N VAL A 113 -33.35 15.86 -3.03
CA VAL A 113 -34.20 15.07 -2.14
C VAL A 113 -34.49 15.82 -0.86
N PRO A 114 -35.73 15.83 -0.36
CA PRO A 114 -36.06 16.34 0.97
C PRO A 114 -35.17 15.63 2.01
N TYR A 115 -34.55 16.40 2.91
CA TYR A 115 -33.59 15.91 3.89
C TYR A 115 -32.29 15.24 3.31
N GLY A 116 -32.04 15.41 2.01
CA GLY A 116 -30.89 14.81 1.33
C GLY A 116 -29.55 15.16 1.95
N ALA A 117 -29.39 16.38 2.46
CA ALA A 117 -28.21 16.82 3.19
C ALA A 117 -27.93 15.95 4.44
N PHE A 118 -28.95 15.65 5.24
CA PHE A 118 -28.83 14.81 6.44
C PHE A 118 -28.50 13.35 6.10
N ILE A 119 -29.11 12.82 5.04
CA ILE A 119 -28.84 11.44 4.57
C ILE A 119 -27.38 11.31 4.12
N VAL A 120 -26.90 12.27 3.32
CA VAL A 120 -25.51 12.28 2.84
C VAL A 120 -24.51 12.53 3.97
N LEU A 121 -24.85 13.42 4.92
CA LEU A 121 -24.02 13.67 6.08
C LEU A 121 -23.89 12.41 6.94
N GLY A 122 -24.98 11.74 7.26
CA GLY A 122 -24.97 10.50 8.05
C GLY A 122 -24.21 9.38 7.36
N GLY A 123 -24.48 9.15 6.07
CA GLY A 123 -23.76 8.18 5.25
C GLY A 123 -22.26 8.51 5.13
N GLY A 124 -21.93 9.79 4.96
CA GLY A 124 -20.56 10.28 4.90
C GLY A 124 -19.79 10.03 6.19
N LEU A 125 -20.39 10.33 7.35
CA LEU A 125 -19.77 10.06 8.66
C LEU A 125 -19.49 8.58 8.87
N ILE A 126 -20.45 7.70 8.57
CA ILE A 126 -20.27 6.25 8.69
C ILE A 126 -19.16 5.76 7.74
N SER A 127 -19.18 6.23 6.49
CA SER A 127 -18.17 5.89 5.48
C SER A 127 -16.78 6.35 5.90
N THR A 128 -16.65 7.58 6.39
CA THR A 128 -15.36 8.12 6.86
C THR A 128 -14.82 7.34 8.06
N LEU A 129 -15.67 6.97 9.01
CA LEU A 129 -15.27 6.14 10.15
C LEU A 129 -14.82 4.74 9.70
N ALA A 130 -15.52 4.14 8.73
CA ALA A 130 -15.13 2.85 8.16
C ALA A 130 -13.77 2.93 7.44
N ALA A 131 -13.55 3.98 6.63
CA ALA A 131 -12.30 4.23 5.94
C ALA A 131 -11.15 4.48 6.92
N LEU A 132 -11.38 5.30 7.96
CA LEU A 132 -10.40 5.57 9.02
C LEU A 132 -9.98 4.28 9.73
N ASN A 133 -10.93 3.40 10.06
CA ASN A 133 -10.63 2.10 10.67
C ASN A 133 -9.79 1.22 9.74
N ALA A 134 -10.15 1.12 8.47
CA ALA A 134 -9.41 0.33 7.48
C ALA A 134 -7.97 0.84 7.27
N THR A 135 -7.78 2.16 7.11
CA THR A 135 -6.46 2.76 6.93
C THR A 135 -5.60 2.68 8.19
N THR A 136 -6.18 2.85 9.38
CA THR A 136 -5.46 2.66 10.66
C THR A 136 -4.99 1.22 10.82
N PHE A 137 -5.85 0.27 10.51
CA PHE A 137 -5.52 -1.16 10.54
C PHE A 137 -4.37 -1.48 9.58
N SER A 138 -4.47 -1.01 8.33
CA SER A 138 -3.47 -1.20 7.29
C SER A 138 -2.12 -0.58 7.67
N SER A 139 -2.09 0.70 8.07
CA SER A 139 -0.86 1.41 8.46
C SER A 139 -0.18 0.75 9.66
N ALA A 140 -0.95 0.30 10.65
CA ALA A 140 -0.43 -0.40 11.81
C ALA A 140 0.20 -1.75 11.46
N ARG A 141 -0.34 -2.47 10.47
CA ARG A 141 0.25 -3.74 9.98
C ARG A 141 1.57 -3.51 9.24
N VAL A 142 1.63 -2.49 8.40
CA VAL A 142 2.89 -2.12 7.72
C VAL A 142 3.95 -1.72 8.75
N ALA A 143 3.61 -0.84 9.70
CA ALA A 143 4.51 -0.43 10.76
C ALA A 143 4.96 -1.61 11.65
N PHE A 144 4.06 -2.53 11.97
CA PHE A 144 4.37 -3.78 12.67
C PHE A 144 5.35 -4.66 11.90
N ALA A 145 5.11 -4.88 10.60
CA ALA A 145 6.00 -5.68 9.76
C ALA A 145 7.39 -5.04 9.63
N MET A 146 7.45 -3.72 9.45
CA MET A 146 8.72 -2.98 9.42
C MET A 146 9.46 -3.06 10.76
N GLY A 147 8.75 -2.97 11.90
CA GLY A 147 9.34 -3.15 13.22
C GLY A 147 9.87 -4.56 13.44
N ARG A 148 9.14 -5.59 13.00
CA ARG A 148 9.55 -7.00 13.08
C ARG A 148 10.81 -7.28 12.26
N ASN A 149 10.95 -6.64 11.11
CA ASN A 149 12.09 -6.79 10.21
C ASN A 149 13.24 -5.82 10.51
N TYR A 150 13.21 -5.09 11.62
CA TYR A 150 14.21 -4.07 12.01
C TYR A 150 14.37 -2.89 11.03
N ASN A 151 13.44 -2.73 10.09
CA ASN A 151 13.38 -1.57 9.21
C ASN A 151 12.85 -0.32 9.93
N MET A 152 12.23 -0.52 11.08
CA MET A 152 11.79 0.50 12.03
C MET A 152 12.05 0.04 13.48
N PRO A 153 11.95 0.94 14.49
CA PRO A 153 12.12 0.55 15.88
C PRO A 153 11.28 -0.66 16.27
N TYR A 154 11.90 -1.67 16.86
CA TYR A 154 11.28 -2.96 17.21
C TYR A 154 10.03 -2.81 18.09
N GLN A 155 9.95 -1.72 18.86
CA GLN A 155 8.78 -1.41 19.70
C GLN A 155 7.47 -1.37 18.90
N LEU A 156 7.52 -1.03 17.59
CA LEU A 156 6.35 -1.07 16.70
C LEU A 156 5.80 -2.49 16.50
N SER A 157 6.62 -3.52 16.73
CA SER A 157 6.19 -4.91 16.67
C SER A 157 5.59 -5.45 17.99
N ALA A 158 5.41 -4.58 19.00
CA ALA A 158 4.83 -4.99 20.28
C ALA A 158 3.34 -5.31 20.15
N ILE A 159 2.96 -6.52 20.58
CA ILE A 159 1.58 -7.00 20.53
C ILE A 159 0.94 -6.89 21.91
N HIS A 160 -0.27 -6.34 21.97
CA HIS A 160 -1.03 -6.26 23.21
C HIS A 160 -1.43 -7.66 23.69
N LYS A 161 -1.16 -7.99 24.97
CA LYS A 161 -1.35 -9.35 25.51
C LYS A 161 -2.79 -9.85 25.41
N LYS A 162 -3.79 -9.01 25.67
CA LYS A 162 -5.22 -9.37 25.67
C LYS A 162 -5.82 -9.30 24.27
N ASN A 163 -5.62 -8.17 23.57
CA ASN A 163 -6.31 -7.91 22.29
C ASN A 163 -5.58 -8.48 21.06
N LYS A 164 -4.33 -8.95 21.22
CA LYS A 164 -3.50 -9.51 20.13
C LYS A 164 -3.28 -8.54 18.96
N THR A 165 -3.34 -7.23 19.22
CA THR A 165 -3.16 -6.15 18.23
C THR A 165 -1.83 -5.42 18.43
N PRO A 166 -1.21 -4.85 17.38
CA PRO A 166 0.04 -4.08 17.46
C PRO A 166 -0.25 -2.66 18.01
N TYR A 167 -0.48 -2.55 19.30
CA TYR A 167 -0.99 -1.31 19.94
C TYR A 167 -0.05 -0.11 19.80
N VAL A 168 1.28 -0.33 19.81
CA VAL A 168 2.24 0.77 19.65
C VAL A 168 2.18 1.33 18.22
N ALA A 169 2.10 0.45 17.22
CA ALA A 169 1.97 0.86 15.83
C ALA A 169 0.66 1.63 15.60
N ILE A 170 -0.46 1.15 16.16
CA ILE A 170 -1.78 1.82 16.09
C ILE A 170 -1.70 3.21 16.73
N LEU A 171 -1.12 3.32 17.93
CA LEU A 171 -1.01 4.58 18.64
C LEU A 171 -0.19 5.62 17.88
N ILE A 172 0.99 5.23 17.38
CA ILE A 172 1.87 6.11 16.63
C ILE A 172 1.22 6.54 15.31
N SER A 173 0.61 5.62 14.57
CA SER A 173 -0.14 5.95 13.35
C SER A 173 -1.27 6.94 13.65
N GLY A 174 -2.04 6.72 14.72
CA GLY A 174 -3.11 7.62 15.15
C GLY A 174 -2.63 9.01 15.51
N ILE A 175 -1.51 9.12 16.23
CA ILE A 175 -0.91 10.41 16.60
C ILE A 175 -0.46 11.17 15.34
N ILE A 176 0.22 10.49 14.40
CA ILE A 176 0.65 11.10 13.15
C ILE A 176 -0.56 11.62 12.36
N MET A 177 -1.61 10.80 12.22
CA MET A 177 -2.85 11.20 11.53
C MET A 177 -3.49 12.43 12.19
N ALA A 178 -3.56 12.48 13.53
CA ALA A 178 -4.12 13.62 14.26
C ALA A 178 -3.30 14.90 14.07
N ILE A 179 -1.97 14.80 14.12
CA ILE A 179 -1.07 15.96 13.89
C ILE A 179 -1.24 16.49 12.47
N MET A 180 -1.29 15.62 11.46
CA MET A 180 -1.46 16.04 10.06
C MET A 180 -2.84 16.66 9.83
N ALA A 181 -3.90 16.04 10.37
CA ALA A 181 -5.27 16.53 10.20
C ALA A 181 -5.49 17.92 10.87
N TYR A 182 -4.80 18.20 11.96
CA TYR A 182 -4.87 19.50 12.62
C TYR A 182 -3.97 20.56 11.96
N GLY A 183 -2.79 20.15 11.49
CA GLY A 183 -1.74 21.07 11.04
C GLY A 183 -1.82 21.49 9.58
N LEU A 184 -2.56 20.77 8.71
CA LEU A 184 -2.55 20.97 7.27
C LEU A 184 -3.96 20.98 6.66
N PRO A 185 -4.21 21.80 5.62
CA PRO A 185 -5.46 21.79 4.87
C PRO A 185 -5.70 20.40 4.23
N LEU A 186 -6.95 19.90 4.31
CA LEU A 186 -7.32 18.57 3.82
C LEU A 186 -6.96 18.35 2.34
N GLY A 187 -7.24 19.32 1.48
CA GLY A 187 -6.89 19.25 0.04
C GLY A 187 -5.39 19.09 -0.20
N GLN A 188 -4.55 19.75 0.59
CA GLN A 188 -3.10 19.65 0.46
C GLN A 188 -2.58 18.29 0.93
N ILE A 189 -3.15 17.75 2.01
CA ILE A 189 -2.85 16.38 2.49
C ILE A 189 -3.22 15.35 1.42
N ALA A 190 -4.42 15.48 0.83
CA ALA A 190 -4.91 14.57 -0.20
C ALA A 190 -3.99 14.55 -1.44
N ILE A 191 -3.60 15.74 -1.94
CA ILE A 191 -2.69 15.83 -3.07
C ILE A 191 -1.29 15.30 -2.72
N ALA A 192 -0.76 15.62 -1.53
CA ALA A 192 0.54 15.13 -1.08
C ALA A 192 0.55 13.60 -0.96
N ALA A 193 -0.49 13.00 -0.39
CA ALA A 193 -0.66 11.55 -0.35
C ALA A 193 -0.73 10.96 -1.76
N GLY A 194 -1.49 11.58 -2.68
CA GLY A 194 -1.55 11.17 -4.08
C GLY A 194 -0.18 11.18 -4.75
N VAL A 195 0.65 12.19 -4.52
CA VAL A 195 2.02 12.26 -5.05
C VAL A 195 2.89 11.13 -4.50
N ILE A 196 2.81 10.86 -3.18
CA ILE A 196 3.55 9.74 -2.56
C ILE A 196 3.15 8.40 -3.20
N PHE A 197 1.85 8.14 -3.40
CA PHE A 197 1.37 6.93 -4.06
C PHE A 197 1.80 6.84 -5.53
N LEU A 198 1.77 7.94 -6.28
CA LEU A 198 2.28 7.97 -7.66
C LEU A 198 3.75 7.55 -7.73
N LEU A 199 4.60 8.05 -6.82
CA LEU A 199 6.00 7.68 -6.73
C LEU A 199 6.18 6.22 -6.29
N LEU A 200 5.44 5.79 -5.27
CA LEU A 200 5.49 4.41 -4.75
C LEU A 200 5.08 3.39 -5.82
N PHE A 201 3.96 3.61 -6.51
CA PHE A 201 3.52 2.69 -7.57
C PHE A 201 4.38 2.76 -8.83
N THR A 202 5.12 3.83 -9.03
CA THR A 202 6.18 3.85 -10.04
C THR A 202 7.27 2.86 -9.70
N GLN A 203 7.73 2.83 -8.43
CA GLN A 203 8.70 1.85 -7.95
C GLN A 203 8.17 0.41 -8.04
N VAL A 204 6.89 0.19 -7.72
CA VAL A 204 6.24 -1.13 -7.88
C VAL A 204 6.27 -1.59 -9.34
N ASN A 205 5.97 -0.71 -10.31
CA ASN A 205 6.06 -1.05 -11.73
C ASN A 205 7.50 -1.40 -12.14
N MET A 206 8.50 -0.66 -11.64
CA MET A 206 9.92 -0.98 -11.87
C MET A 206 10.29 -2.34 -11.27
N ALA A 207 9.83 -2.62 -10.04
CA ALA A 207 10.04 -3.90 -9.40
C ALA A 207 9.42 -5.07 -10.18
N VAL A 208 8.21 -4.92 -10.71
CA VAL A 208 7.57 -5.92 -11.58
C VAL A 208 8.41 -6.21 -12.82
N ILE A 209 8.96 -5.18 -13.47
CA ILE A 209 9.83 -5.34 -14.64
C ILE A 209 11.10 -6.09 -14.24
N THR A 210 11.74 -5.70 -13.14
CA THR A 210 13.00 -6.29 -12.66
C THR A 210 12.80 -7.75 -12.25
N ILE A 211 11.80 -8.06 -11.44
CA ILE A 211 11.49 -9.42 -10.99
C ILE A 211 11.25 -10.34 -12.19
N ARG A 212 10.45 -9.89 -13.16
CA ARG A 212 10.15 -10.71 -14.33
C ARG A 212 11.35 -10.90 -15.26
N ARG A 213 12.29 -9.92 -15.31
CA ARG A 213 13.54 -10.08 -16.06
C ARG A 213 14.50 -11.08 -15.39
N ILE A 214 14.61 -11.03 -14.05
CA ILE A 214 15.53 -11.90 -13.30
C ILE A 214 15.02 -13.34 -13.22
N TYR A 215 13.76 -13.51 -12.85
CA TYR A 215 13.20 -14.82 -12.53
C TYR A 215 12.42 -15.45 -13.70
N GLY A 216 12.01 -14.66 -14.70
CA GLY A 216 11.24 -15.15 -15.86
C GLY A 216 10.02 -15.96 -15.43
N ASP A 217 9.86 -17.16 -15.96
CA ASP A 217 8.77 -18.08 -15.61
C ASP A 217 9.10 -19.03 -14.44
N LYS A 218 10.25 -18.85 -13.76
CA LYS A 218 10.64 -19.70 -12.62
C LYS A 218 9.77 -19.48 -11.39
N LEU A 219 9.11 -18.32 -11.28
CA LEU A 219 8.19 -18.02 -10.20
C LEU A 219 6.74 -18.29 -10.63
N ASP A 220 5.97 -18.89 -9.73
CA ASP A 220 4.53 -19.05 -9.91
C ASP A 220 3.81 -17.72 -9.60
N TYR A 221 3.57 -16.95 -10.66
CA TYR A 221 2.80 -15.70 -10.58
C TYR A 221 1.31 -16.01 -10.59
N GLY A 222 0.56 -15.50 -9.63
CA GLY A 222 -0.89 -15.65 -9.62
C GLY A 222 -1.60 -14.91 -10.76
N PHE A 223 -1.06 -13.75 -11.14
CA PHE A 223 -1.53 -12.95 -12.28
C PHE A 223 -0.33 -12.48 -13.12
N LYS A 224 -0.38 -12.75 -14.41
CA LYS A 224 0.63 -12.27 -15.35
C LYS A 224 0.08 -11.06 -16.09
N THR A 225 0.75 -9.90 -15.95
CA THR A 225 0.40 -8.68 -16.68
C THR A 225 0.47 -8.93 -18.19
N PRO A 226 -0.64 -8.70 -18.92
CA PRO A 226 -0.64 -8.82 -20.38
C PRO A 226 0.27 -7.76 -21.01
N PHE A 227 0.69 -7.97 -22.25
CA PHE A 227 1.56 -7.04 -23.00
C PHE A 227 2.78 -6.56 -22.22
N PHE A 228 3.37 -7.44 -21.42
CA PHE A 228 4.59 -7.12 -20.69
C PHE A 228 5.78 -6.93 -21.67
N PRO A 229 6.65 -5.91 -21.48
CA PRO A 229 6.70 -4.93 -20.41
C PRO A 229 5.97 -3.60 -20.69
N VAL A 230 5.21 -3.50 -21.78
CA VAL A 230 4.62 -2.24 -22.28
C VAL A 230 3.68 -1.59 -21.24
N ILE A 231 2.75 -2.35 -20.66
CA ILE A 231 1.79 -1.81 -19.68
C ILE A 231 2.50 -1.23 -18.45
N PRO A 232 3.45 -1.91 -17.77
CA PRO A 232 4.22 -1.33 -16.69
C PRO A 232 4.97 -0.05 -17.08
N ILE A 233 5.57 -0.03 -18.29
CA ILE A 233 6.31 1.15 -18.79
C ILE A 233 5.36 2.34 -19.00
N ILE A 234 4.23 2.16 -19.68
CA ILE A 234 3.21 3.21 -19.84
C ILE A 234 2.75 3.70 -18.47
N GLY A 235 2.51 2.78 -17.52
CA GLY A 235 2.13 3.14 -16.15
C GLY A 235 3.18 4.00 -15.44
N ILE A 236 4.47 3.76 -15.65
CA ILE A 236 5.56 4.61 -15.13
C ILE A 236 5.48 6.02 -15.73
N PHE A 237 5.40 6.13 -17.06
CA PHE A 237 5.36 7.44 -17.72
C PHE A 237 4.14 8.26 -17.33
N LEU A 238 2.96 7.66 -17.26
CA LEU A 238 1.73 8.37 -16.88
C LEU A 238 1.79 8.86 -15.43
N LYS A 239 2.28 8.04 -14.51
CA LYS A 239 2.41 8.43 -13.09
C LYS A 239 3.46 9.51 -12.88
N LEU A 240 4.63 9.37 -13.48
CA LEU A 240 5.67 10.40 -13.42
C LEU A 240 5.22 11.70 -14.09
N GLY A 241 4.56 11.62 -15.24
CA GLY A 241 4.00 12.79 -15.93
C GLY A 241 3.00 13.55 -15.06
N LEU A 242 2.07 12.82 -14.39
CA LEU A 242 1.13 13.43 -13.47
C LEU A 242 1.83 14.01 -12.22
N ALA A 243 2.80 13.30 -11.65
CA ALA A 243 3.57 13.79 -10.50
C ALA A 243 4.34 15.08 -10.84
N ILE A 244 4.98 15.13 -12.01
CA ILE A 244 5.67 16.33 -12.50
C ILE A 244 4.68 17.47 -12.73
N PHE A 245 3.52 17.21 -13.32
CA PHE A 245 2.48 18.24 -13.50
C PHE A 245 2.04 18.83 -12.15
N LEU A 246 1.85 17.97 -11.13
CA LEU A 246 1.49 18.41 -9.79
C LEU A 246 2.62 19.19 -9.10
N LEU A 247 3.88 18.98 -9.45
CA LEU A 247 5.00 19.78 -8.95
C LEU A 247 4.85 21.25 -9.30
N PHE A 248 4.42 21.55 -10.53
CA PHE A 248 4.25 22.92 -10.99
C PHE A 248 2.93 23.55 -10.55
N THR A 249 1.88 22.76 -10.36
CA THR A 249 0.54 23.27 -10.03
C THR A 249 0.24 23.26 -8.53
N GLN A 250 0.90 22.40 -7.74
CA GLN A 250 0.65 22.19 -6.30
C GLN A 250 1.96 22.14 -5.50
N PRO A 251 2.77 23.20 -5.50
CA PRO A 251 4.12 23.18 -4.90
C PRO A 251 4.09 22.91 -3.39
N LEU A 252 3.04 23.35 -2.67
CA LEU A 252 2.92 23.11 -1.22
C LEU A 252 2.74 21.64 -0.92
N SER A 253 1.90 20.92 -1.68
CA SER A 253 1.71 19.48 -1.53
C SER A 253 3.01 18.72 -1.80
N TRP A 254 3.79 19.16 -2.77
CA TRP A 254 5.12 18.60 -3.02
C TRP A 254 6.11 18.88 -1.89
N ALA A 255 6.09 20.07 -1.30
CA ALA A 255 6.91 20.40 -0.14
C ALA A 255 6.59 19.46 1.03
N ILE A 256 5.31 19.21 1.32
CA ILE A 256 4.86 18.22 2.33
C ILE A 256 5.41 16.82 1.99
N THR A 257 5.30 16.40 0.74
CA THR A 257 5.82 15.11 0.26
C THR A 257 7.33 15.01 0.48
N VAL A 258 8.10 16.03 0.08
CA VAL A 258 9.56 16.04 0.23
C VAL A 258 9.98 15.97 1.70
N VAL A 259 9.31 16.74 2.58
CA VAL A 259 9.57 16.68 4.02
C VAL A 259 9.30 15.29 4.56
N TRP A 260 8.18 14.66 4.16
CA TRP A 260 7.83 13.31 4.62
C TRP A 260 8.86 12.26 4.16
N VAL A 261 9.26 12.30 2.89
CA VAL A 261 10.29 11.42 2.33
C VAL A 261 11.64 11.65 3.01
N ALA A 262 12.01 12.91 3.29
CA ALA A 262 13.24 13.25 3.99
C ALA A 262 13.25 12.69 5.44
N ILE A 263 12.13 12.76 6.16
CA ILE A 263 11.98 12.13 7.49
C ILE A 263 12.20 10.61 7.37
N GLY A 264 11.57 9.96 6.39
CA GLY A 264 11.72 8.53 6.14
C GLY A 264 13.17 8.15 5.81
N PHE A 265 13.84 8.93 4.95
CA PHE A 265 15.25 8.74 4.62
C PHE A 265 16.16 8.89 5.84
N PHE A 266 15.89 9.88 6.70
CA PHE A 266 16.64 10.10 7.93
C PHE A 266 16.51 8.92 8.90
N VAL A 267 15.30 8.41 9.09
CA VAL A 267 15.03 7.20 9.90
C VAL A 267 15.77 6.00 9.30
N CYS A 268 15.70 5.81 7.98
CA CYS A 268 16.40 4.74 7.29
C CYS A 268 17.92 4.83 7.50
N ARG A 269 18.51 6.01 7.33
CA ARG A 269 19.96 6.22 7.45
C ARG A 269 20.47 6.01 8.88
N LEU A 270 19.73 6.49 9.88
CA LEU A 270 20.18 6.45 11.28
C LEU A 270 19.90 5.11 11.97
N TYR A 271 18.81 4.47 11.62
CA TYR A 271 18.35 3.27 12.31
C TYR A 271 18.37 2.03 11.42
N THR A 272 17.61 2.04 10.32
CA THR A 272 17.35 0.86 9.50
C THR A 272 18.64 0.27 8.93
N PHE A 273 19.50 1.10 8.30
CA PHE A 273 20.71 0.63 7.63
C PHE A 273 21.65 -0.12 8.57
N ARG A 274 21.80 0.36 9.81
CA ARG A 274 22.68 -0.30 10.79
C ARG A 274 22.08 -1.62 11.31
N LYS A 275 20.78 -1.61 11.63
CA LYS A 275 20.12 -2.77 12.24
C LYS A 275 19.77 -3.86 11.25
N GLU A 276 19.41 -3.50 10.02
CA GLU A 276 19.09 -4.43 8.95
C GLU A 276 20.34 -5.22 8.53
N ILE A 277 21.48 -4.57 8.36
CA ILE A 277 22.76 -5.23 8.03
C ILE A 277 23.14 -6.22 9.13
N ASP A 278 23.08 -5.80 10.40
CA ASP A 278 23.39 -6.67 11.53
C ASP A 278 22.47 -7.89 11.59
N HIS A 279 21.18 -7.72 11.24
CA HIS A 279 20.17 -8.79 11.30
C HIS A 279 20.32 -9.80 10.17
N TYR A 280 20.63 -9.35 8.95
CA TYR A 280 20.76 -10.21 7.77
C TYR A 280 22.20 -10.58 7.42
N ALA A 281 23.17 -10.11 8.18
CA ALA A 281 24.57 -10.46 7.94
C ALA A 281 24.76 -11.98 8.05
N PRO A 282 25.30 -12.63 7.02
CA PRO A 282 25.61 -14.06 7.11
C PRO A 282 26.69 -14.32 8.15
N ILE A 283 26.46 -15.31 9.02
CA ILE A 283 27.46 -15.75 9.99
C ILE A 283 28.34 -16.74 9.27
N VAL A 284 29.48 -16.26 8.77
CA VAL A 284 30.51 -17.12 8.19
C VAL A 284 31.63 -17.26 9.22
N THR A 285 31.74 -18.44 9.81
CA THR A 285 32.78 -18.74 10.84
C THR A 285 34.05 -19.32 10.25
N SER A 286 34.04 -19.84 9.03
CA SER A 286 35.22 -20.25 8.26
C SER A 286 34.93 -20.28 6.77
N GLU A 287 35.81 -19.69 5.95
CA GLU A 287 35.83 -19.87 4.51
C GLU A 287 36.69 -21.09 4.21
N GLY A 288 36.10 -22.27 4.11
CA GLY A 288 36.76 -23.42 3.50
C GLY A 288 36.22 -23.59 2.09
N ASP A 289 37.08 -23.91 1.14
CA ASP A 289 36.71 -24.39 -0.18
C ASP A 289 36.00 -25.74 -0.03
N LEU A 290 34.70 -25.66 0.25
CA LEU A 290 33.83 -26.83 0.31
C LEU A 290 33.39 -27.15 -1.13
N GLU A 291 34.04 -28.09 -1.78
CA GLU A 291 33.52 -28.77 -2.96
C GLU A 291 32.17 -29.37 -2.62
N ARG A 292 31.10 -28.76 -3.09
CA ARG A 292 29.72 -29.23 -2.85
C ARG A 292 29.52 -30.57 -3.56
N LYS A 293 29.26 -31.62 -2.78
CA LYS A 293 28.98 -32.94 -3.33
C LYS A 293 27.49 -33.11 -3.64
N ASP A 294 27.16 -33.96 -4.63
CA ASP A 294 25.78 -34.23 -5.03
C ASP A 294 24.99 -34.96 -3.94
N TYR A 295 25.64 -35.84 -3.19
CA TYR A 295 25.01 -36.57 -2.09
C TYR A 295 25.28 -35.84 -0.75
N ARG A 296 24.22 -35.38 -0.09
CA ARG A 296 24.30 -34.62 1.15
C ARG A 296 23.45 -35.21 2.25
N ILE A 297 24.01 -35.37 3.42
CA ILE A 297 23.32 -35.84 4.61
C ILE A 297 23.20 -34.70 5.59
N LEU A 298 21.97 -34.32 5.97
CA LEU A 298 21.70 -33.35 7.01
C LEU A 298 21.46 -34.05 8.33
N ILE A 299 22.27 -33.73 9.36
CA ILE A 299 22.13 -34.31 10.70
C ILE A 299 21.68 -33.20 11.66
N PRO A 300 20.56 -33.35 12.37
CA PRO A 300 20.23 -32.48 13.47
C PRO A 300 21.18 -32.78 14.65
N TYR A 301 21.86 -31.76 15.15
CA TYR A 301 22.66 -31.90 16.36
C TYR A 301 21.76 -31.84 17.59
N THR A 302 21.74 -32.94 18.35
CA THR A 302 21.06 -33.02 19.64
C THR A 302 22.10 -33.21 20.73
N PRO A 303 22.11 -32.39 21.80
CA PRO A 303 23.10 -32.52 22.90
C PRO A 303 23.06 -33.85 23.63
N GLU A 304 21.93 -34.56 23.56
CA GLU A 304 21.68 -35.79 24.32
C GLU A 304 22.43 -37.04 23.77
N ASP A 305 22.66 -37.11 22.45
CA ASP A 305 23.41 -38.25 21.84
C ASP A 305 24.08 -37.79 20.51
N PRO A 306 25.16 -36.97 20.58
CA PRO A 306 25.78 -36.39 19.39
C PRO A 306 26.49 -37.44 18.52
N ASP A 307 27.02 -38.52 19.13
CA ASP A 307 27.89 -39.44 18.43
C ASP A 307 27.16 -40.55 17.64
N ARG A 308 25.98 -40.90 18.02
CA ARG A 308 25.26 -42.02 17.41
C ARG A 308 24.83 -41.75 15.99
N LEU A 309 24.15 -40.63 15.78
CA LEU A 309 23.71 -40.21 14.45
C LEU A 309 24.91 -39.85 13.55
N LEU A 310 25.95 -39.24 14.10
CA LEU A 310 27.16 -38.88 13.36
C LEU A 310 27.88 -40.12 12.83
N LYS A 311 28.01 -41.20 13.62
CA LYS A 311 28.66 -42.47 13.19
C LYS A 311 27.91 -43.10 12.02
N TYR A 312 26.59 -43.14 12.06
CA TYR A 312 25.78 -43.65 10.95
C TYR A 312 25.93 -42.81 9.68
N ALA A 313 25.87 -41.50 9.85
CA ALA A 313 25.99 -40.57 8.71
C ALA A 313 27.37 -40.61 8.07
N ILE A 314 28.44 -40.74 8.84
CA ILE A 314 29.81 -40.94 8.33
C ILE A 314 29.88 -42.22 7.48
N ARG A 315 29.27 -43.29 7.91
CA ARG A 315 29.23 -44.58 7.17
C ARG A 315 28.51 -44.41 5.84
N VAL A 316 27.33 -43.80 5.83
CA VAL A 316 26.51 -43.58 4.63
C VAL A 316 27.19 -42.58 3.69
N ALA A 317 27.80 -41.52 4.23
CA ALA A 317 28.51 -40.53 3.42
C ALA A 317 29.73 -41.14 2.74
N LYS A 318 30.51 -42.02 3.42
CA LYS A 318 31.64 -42.73 2.84
C LYS A 318 31.23 -43.67 1.70
N GLU A 319 30.11 -44.39 1.87
CA GLU A 319 29.61 -45.32 0.84
C GLU A 319 29.09 -44.59 -0.42
N ASN A 320 28.60 -43.35 -0.29
CA ASN A 320 28.03 -42.57 -1.38
C ASN A 320 28.88 -41.35 -1.81
N PHE A 321 30.13 -41.26 -1.37
CA PHE A 321 31.00 -40.10 -1.63
C PHE A 321 30.36 -38.77 -1.28
N GLY A 322 29.50 -38.74 -0.25
CA GLY A 322 28.69 -37.62 0.17
C GLY A 322 29.38 -36.66 1.13
N GLU A 323 28.73 -35.55 1.42
CA GLU A 323 29.07 -34.60 2.47
C GLU A 323 28.05 -34.68 3.63
N ILE A 324 28.51 -34.33 4.83
CA ILE A 324 27.68 -34.29 6.03
C ILE A 324 27.52 -32.85 6.46
N ASN A 325 26.27 -32.38 6.56
CA ASN A 325 25.90 -31.07 7.07
C ASN A 325 25.30 -31.24 8.46
N ILE A 326 25.90 -30.64 9.48
CA ILE A 326 25.40 -30.69 10.84
C ILE A 326 24.55 -29.45 11.11
N LEU A 327 23.27 -29.63 11.44
CA LEU A 327 22.34 -28.55 11.78
C LEU A 327 22.17 -28.48 13.30
N ARG A 328 22.62 -27.39 13.91
CA ARG A 328 22.32 -27.06 15.30
C ARG A 328 21.31 -25.91 15.35
N VAL A 329 20.18 -26.14 15.99
CA VAL A 329 19.17 -25.10 16.22
C VAL A 329 19.46 -24.44 17.56
N ILE A 330 19.68 -23.12 17.52
CA ILE A 330 19.98 -22.31 18.69
C ILE A 330 18.81 -21.38 18.93
N THR A 331 18.29 -21.37 20.16
CA THR A 331 17.24 -20.42 20.55
C THR A 331 17.87 -19.15 21.04
N VAL A 332 17.65 -18.07 20.33
CA VAL A 332 18.13 -16.73 20.67
C VAL A 332 17.00 -15.81 21.11
N PRO A 333 17.23 -14.81 21.96
CA PRO A 333 16.22 -13.79 22.28
C PRO A 333 15.69 -13.11 21.02
N LYS A 334 14.39 -12.77 21.00
CA LYS A 334 13.69 -12.23 19.81
C LYS A 334 14.33 -10.99 19.15
N GLN A 335 15.18 -10.30 19.85
CA GLN A 335 15.82 -9.05 19.39
C GLN A 335 17.32 -9.23 19.08
N THR A 336 17.81 -10.46 19.07
CA THR A 336 19.23 -10.72 18.81
C THR A 336 19.47 -10.71 17.31
N PRO A 337 20.41 -9.90 16.78
CA PRO A 337 20.85 -9.97 15.40
C PRO A 337 21.38 -11.37 15.07
N LEU A 338 21.19 -11.84 13.85
CA LEU A 338 21.70 -13.16 13.42
C LEU A 338 23.22 -13.25 13.57
N SER A 339 23.94 -12.16 13.33
CA SER A 339 25.41 -12.07 13.52
C SER A 339 25.85 -12.32 14.96
N ALA A 340 25.02 -12.00 15.94
CA ALA A 340 25.29 -12.25 17.35
C ALA A 340 24.81 -13.64 17.82
N GLY A 341 24.10 -14.38 16.96
CA GLY A 341 23.59 -15.72 17.29
C GLY A 341 24.70 -16.75 17.56
N SER A 342 25.88 -16.58 16.97
CA SER A 342 27.04 -17.44 17.23
C SER A 342 27.47 -17.43 18.69
N GLY A 343 27.34 -16.31 19.40
CA GLY A 343 27.67 -16.21 20.82
C GLY A 343 26.77 -17.01 21.76
N TYR A 344 25.63 -17.52 21.26
CA TYR A 344 24.72 -18.43 21.98
C TYR A 344 24.94 -19.91 21.61
N ALA A 345 25.93 -20.17 20.75
CA ALA A 345 26.25 -21.52 20.28
C ALA A 345 27.19 -22.27 21.23
N GLU A 346 27.83 -21.56 22.13
CA GLU A 346 28.67 -22.12 23.18
C GLU A 346 27.82 -22.61 24.36
#